data_afdad44c4d73f270e0f47b5f53babac9
#
_entry.id   afdad44c4d73f270e0f47b5f53babac9
#
_cell.length_a   1.000
_cell.length_b   1.000
_cell.length_c   1.000
_cell.angle_alpha   90.00
_cell.angle_beta   90.00
_cell.angle_gamma   90.00
#
_symmetry.space_group_name_H-M   'P 1'
#
loop_
_entity.id
_entity.type
_entity.pdbx_description
1 polymer ?
#
loop_
_entity_poly.entity_id
_entity_poly.type
_entity_poly.pdbx_seq_one_letter_code
_entity_poly.pdbx_strand_id
1 'polypeptide(L)'
;MKIVYAEGGVLYIPVAQMDLIQKYAGADAKKPRLNKLGTIQWGKTKSQVKKAVQIVAKDLVELYAVRQQSEGFVYGPDTVWQKEFEEMFPFEETDDQLQAIEDTKHDMESKKIMDRLICGDVGYGKTEIAIRAAFKAVQEGKQVVCLVPTTILAQQHYNTFVQRLKEFPVRIDLLCRFRSAAEQKKTIEDTKKGFVDILVG
;
A
#
# COMPACT_ATOMS: atom_id res chain seq x y z
N MET A 1 -26.92 -20.29 17.30
CA MET A 1 -25.67 -20.02 18.06
C MET A 1 -25.98 -19.21 19.32
N LYS A 2 -25.32 -19.51 20.46
CA LYS A 2 -25.50 -18.79 21.73
C LYS A 2 -24.31 -17.85 21.97
N ILE A 3 -24.57 -16.56 22.13
CA ILE A 3 -23.56 -15.56 22.45
C ILE A 3 -23.78 -15.08 23.88
N VAL A 4 -22.73 -15.11 24.70
CA VAL A 4 -22.78 -14.68 26.10
C VAL A 4 -22.17 -13.29 26.22
N TYR A 5 -22.90 -12.39 26.83
CA TYR A 5 -22.52 -11.00 27.12
C TYR A 5 -22.07 -10.83 28.58
N ALA A 6 -21.65 -9.63 28.96
CA ALA A 6 -21.35 -9.33 30.35
C ALA A 6 -22.59 -9.56 31.26
N GLU A 7 -22.33 -9.88 32.52
CA GLU A 7 -23.37 -10.14 33.56
C GLU A 7 -24.35 -11.26 33.18
N GLY A 8 -23.92 -12.22 32.36
CA GLY A 8 -24.71 -13.40 32.01
C GLY A 8 -25.83 -13.16 30.97
N GLY A 9 -25.84 -11.98 30.33
CA GLY A 9 -26.77 -11.72 29.22
C GLY A 9 -26.50 -12.71 28.08
N VAL A 10 -27.58 -13.20 27.46
CA VAL A 10 -27.51 -14.20 26.39
C VAL A 10 -28.29 -13.72 25.18
N LEU A 11 -27.68 -13.85 23.99
CA LEU A 11 -28.33 -13.64 22.71
C LEU A 11 -28.29 -14.95 21.90
N TYR A 12 -29.40 -15.38 21.35
CA TYR A 12 -29.45 -16.51 20.42
C TYR A 12 -29.58 -15.98 19.00
N ILE A 13 -28.70 -16.45 18.13
CA ILE A 13 -28.69 -16.10 16.72
C ILE A 13 -29.06 -17.32 15.90
N PRO A 14 -30.09 -17.22 15.02
CA PRO A 14 -30.45 -18.28 14.09
C PRO A 14 -29.31 -18.62 13.14
N VAL A 15 -29.26 -19.86 12.67
CA VAL A 15 -28.21 -20.31 11.70
C VAL A 15 -28.26 -19.49 10.42
N ALA A 16 -29.43 -19.07 9.97
CA ALA A 16 -29.62 -18.24 8.79
C ALA A 16 -29.00 -16.82 8.91
N GLN A 17 -28.57 -16.39 10.10
CA GLN A 17 -27.98 -15.08 10.36
C GLN A 17 -26.53 -15.20 10.86
N MET A 18 -25.86 -16.32 10.64
CA MET A 18 -24.47 -16.51 11.07
C MET A 18 -23.47 -15.67 10.28
N ASP A 19 -23.83 -15.23 9.11
CA ASP A 19 -23.08 -14.26 8.28
C ASP A 19 -22.91 -12.88 8.94
N LEU A 20 -23.81 -12.53 9.88
CA LEU A 20 -23.70 -11.30 10.67
C LEU A 20 -22.69 -11.38 11.81
N ILE A 21 -22.06 -12.54 12.02
CA ILE A 21 -21.12 -12.76 13.12
C ILE A 21 -19.70 -12.87 12.56
N GLN A 22 -18.79 -12.10 13.12
CA GLN A 22 -17.37 -12.21 12.81
C GLN A 22 -16.57 -12.52 14.07
N LYS A 23 -15.48 -13.25 13.91
CA LYS A 23 -14.52 -13.46 14.98
C LYS A 23 -13.86 -12.11 15.33
N TYR A 24 -13.91 -11.73 16.61
CA TYR A 24 -13.44 -10.42 17.06
C TYR A 24 -11.95 -10.19 16.77
N ALA A 25 -11.11 -11.20 16.97
CA ALA A 25 -9.67 -11.09 16.78
C ALA A 25 -9.03 -12.47 16.60
N GLY A 26 -7.75 -12.49 16.17
CA GLY A 26 -6.93 -13.70 16.08
C GLY A 26 -6.65 -14.34 17.45
N ALA A 27 -6.01 -15.50 17.44
CA ALA A 27 -5.74 -16.31 18.66
C ALA A 27 -4.87 -15.57 19.71
N ASP A 28 -4.03 -14.63 19.25
CA ASP A 28 -3.05 -13.90 20.11
C ASP A 28 -3.59 -12.58 20.67
N ALA A 29 -4.84 -12.22 20.37
CA ALA A 29 -5.41 -10.96 20.84
C ALA A 29 -5.90 -11.08 22.30
N LYS A 30 -5.71 -9.99 23.06
CA LYS A 30 -6.28 -9.89 24.42
C LYS A 30 -7.79 -10.04 24.37
N LYS A 31 -8.34 -10.79 25.35
CA LYS A 31 -9.81 -10.95 25.47
C LYS A 31 -10.50 -9.58 25.50
N PRO A 32 -11.51 -9.35 24.65
CA PRO A 32 -12.24 -8.08 24.65
C PRO A 32 -13.07 -7.93 25.93
N ARG A 33 -13.31 -6.69 26.32
CA ARG A 33 -14.32 -6.41 27.35
C ARG A 33 -15.70 -6.73 26.78
N LEU A 34 -16.43 -7.58 27.48
CA LEU A 34 -17.80 -7.91 27.09
C LEU A 34 -18.73 -6.72 27.37
N ASN A 35 -19.61 -6.42 26.42
CA ASN A 35 -20.65 -5.43 26.58
C ASN A 35 -21.86 -6.04 27.31
N LYS A 36 -22.63 -5.20 28.02
CA LYS A 36 -23.90 -5.57 28.65
C LYS A 36 -25.06 -5.34 27.67
N LEU A 37 -25.91 -6.33 27.49
CA LEU A 37 -27.12 -6.21 26.66
C LEU A 37 -28.09 -5.15 27.21
N GLY A 38 -28.74 -4.42 26.31
CA GLY A 38 -29.79 -3.45 26.66
C GLY A 38 -29.25 -2.13 27.26
N THR A 39 -27.92 -1.88 27.27
CA THR A 39 -27.40 -0.65 27.80
C THR A 39 -27.17 0.40 26.71
N ILE A 40 -27.23 1.69 27.10
CA ILE A 40 -26.96 2.85 26.23
C ILE A 40 -25.47 2.93 25.86
N GLN A 41 -24.60 2.15 26.53
CA GLN A 41 -23.15 2.22 26.37
C GLN A 41 -22.69 1.89 24.95
N TRP A 42 -23.28 0.85 24.32
CA TRP A 42 -23.00 0.50 22.95
C TRP A 42 -23.41 1.61 21.95
N GLY A 43 -24.54 2.25 22.19
CA GLY A 43 -24.98 3.41 21.41
C GLY A 43 -24.01 4.57 21.49
N LYS A 44 -23.50 4.88 22.70
CA LYS A 44 -22.45 5.90 22.89
C LYS A 44 -21.15 5.55 22.16
N THR A 45 -20.69 4.30 22.28
CA THR A 45 -19.49 3.83 21.58
C THR A 45 -19.63 3.96 20.06
N LYS A 46 -20.76 3.50 19.48
CA LYS A 46 -21.04 3.67 18.05
C LYS A 46 -21.04 5.13 17.62
N SER A 47 -21.64 6.01 18.39
CA SER A 47 -21.67 7.45 18.10
C SER A 47 -20.29 8.09 18.15
N GLN A 48 -19.43 7.71 19.12
CA GLN A 48 -18.05 8.19 19.19
C GLN A 48 -17.21 7.70 17.99
N VAL A 49 -17.32 6.42 17.65
CA VAL A 49 -16.63 5.85 16.48
C VAL A 49 -17.08 6.55 15.20
N LYS A 50 -18.41 6.73 15.03
CA LYS A 50 -18.95 7.43 13.86
C LYS A 50 -18.37 8.86 13.73
N LYS A 51 -18.30 9.61 14.84
CA LYS A 51 -17.69 10.95 14.83
C LYS A 51 -16.22 10.91 14.46
N ALA A 52 -15.45 9.98 15.03
CA ALA A 52 -14.03 9.83 14.70
C ALA A 52 -13.82 9.48 13.22
N VAL A 53 -14.61 8.56 12.68
CA VAL A 53 -14.57 8.20 11.25
C VAL A 53 -14.95 9.39 10.36
N GLN A 54 -15.93 10.19 10.76
CA GLN A 54 -16.32 11.40 10.00
C GLN A 54 -15.19 12.43 9.92
N ILE A 55 -14.41 12.62 11.01
CA ILE A 55 -13.25 13.52 11.01
C ILE A 55 -12.21 13.01 10.00
N VAL A 56 -11.82 11.73 10.10
CA VAL A 56 -10.86 11.12 9.18
C VAL A 56 -11.32 11.21 7.73
N ALA A 57 -12.62 10.93 7.49
CA ALA A 57 -13.19 11.04 6.14
C ALA A 57 -13.12 12.47 5.59
N LYS A 58 -13.37 13.48 6.44
CA LYS A 58 -13.26 14.89 6.05
C LYS A 58 -11.82 15.23 5.66
N ASP A 59 -10.84 14.87 6.50
CA ASP A 59 -9.42 15.13 6.22
C ASP A 59 -8.97 14.47 4.91
N LEU A 60 -9.43 13.24 4.65
CA LEU A 60 -9.15 12.53 3.40
C LEU A 60 -9.78 13.21 2.19
N VAL A 61 -11.03 13.70 2.30
CA VAL A 61 -11.70 14.44 1.20
C VAL A 61 -10.97 15.75 0.91
N GLU A 62 -10.55 16.48 1.94
CA GLU A 62 -9.78 17.70 1.77
C GLU A 62 -8.43 17.43 1.09
N LEU A 63 -7.70 16.41 1.52
CA LEU A 63 -6.44 15.97 0.91
C LEU A 63 -6.65 15.56 -0.58
N TYR A 64 -7.71 14.83 -0.85
CA TYR A 64 -8.06 14.41 -2.21
C TYR A 64 -8.41 15.61 -3.11
N ALA A 65 -9.16 16.58 -2.59
CA ALA A 65 -9.49 17.80 -3.32
C ALA A 65 -8.25 18.63 -3.67
N VAL A 66 -7.31 18.79 -2.72
CA VAL A 66 -6.03 19.47 -2.96
C VAL A 66 -5.23 18.75 -4.04
N ARG A 67 -5.17 17.41 -3.99
CA ARG A 67 -4.48 16.60 -5.00
C ARG A 67 -5.09 16.76 -6.38
N GLN A 68 -6.43 16.78 -6.50
CA GLN A 68 -7.11 16.98 -7.78
C GLN A 68 -6.90 18.37 -8.39
N GLN A 69 -6.68 19.39 -7.55
CA GLN A 69 -6.41 20.76 -8.02
C GLN A 69 -4.94 20.99 -8.36
N SER A 70 -4.05 20.11 -7.94
CA SER A 70 -2.62 20.22 -8.21
C SER A 70 -2.28 19.56 -9.55
N GLU A 71 -1.38 20.18 -10.30
CA GLU A 71 -0.80 19.54 -11.49
C GLU A 71 0.33 18.60 -11.09
N GLY A 72 0.31 17.37 -11.64
CA GLY A 72 1.36 16.39 -11.50
C GLY A 72 2.51 16.62 -12.46
N PHE A 73 3.62 15.93 -12.24
CA PHE A 73 4.66 15.81 -13.25
C PHE A 73 4.15 14.90 -14.37
N VAL A 74 4.29 15.35 -15.61
CA VAL A 74 3.90 14.58 -16.79
C VAL A 74 5.13 13.85 -17.29
N TYR A 75 5.09 12.53 -17.24
CA TYR A 75 6.18 11.69 -17.75
C TYR A 75 6.09 11.59 -19.27
N GLY A 76 7.24 11.46 -19.93
CA GLY A 76 7.31 11.23 -21.37
C GLY A 76 6.88 9.81 -21.77
N PRO A 77 6.77 9.54 -23.08
CA PRO A 77 6.54 8.18 -23.57
C PRO A 77 7.71 7.24 -23.22
N ASP A 78 7.45 5.94 -23.31
CA ASP A 78 8.46 4.93 -22.97
C ASP A 78 9.74 5.09 -23.81
N THR A 79 10.87 5.15 -23.10
CA THR A 79 12.19 5.17 -23.70
C THR A 79 12.59 3.80 -24.22
N VAL A 80 13.69 3.72 -24.95
CA VAL A 80 14.30 2.44 -25.36
C VAL A 80 14.64 1.59 -24.14
N TRP A 81 15.18 2.19 -23.08
CA TRP A 81 15.53 1.48 -21.84
C TRP A 81 14.29 0.92 -21.12
N GLN A 82 13.14 1.63 -21.16
CA GLN A 82 11.89 1.11 -20.60
C GLN A 82 11.47 -0.18 -21.34
N LYS A 83 11.53 -0.18 -22.66
CA LYS A 83 11.19 -1.33 -23.47
C LYS A 83 12.13 -2.51 -23.25
N GLU A 84 13.43 -2.28 -23.26
CA GLU A 84 14.45 -3.29 -22.95
C GLU A 84 14.23 -3.89 -21.56
N PHE A 85 13.95 -3.05 -20.56
CA PHE A 85 13.65 -3.49 -19.20
C PHE A 85 12.41 -4.39 -19.13
N GLU A 86 11.37 -4.04 -19.85
CA GLU A 86 10.13 -4.82 -19.91
C GLU A 86 10.31 -6.15 -20.65
N GLU A 87 11.05 -6.15 -21.74
CA GLU A 87 11.41 -7.37 -22.49
C GLU A 87 12.28 -8.35 -21.67
N MET A 88 13.05 -7.86 -20.71
CA MET A 88 13.83 -8.69 -19.79
C MET A 88 12.98 -9.38 -18.70
N PHE A 89 11.67 -9.19 -18.70
CA PHE A 89 10.80 -9.88 -17.74
C PHE A 89 10.75 -11.39 -18.08
N PRO A 90 11.09 -12.27 -17.11
CA PRO A 90 11.28 -13.70 -17.41
C PRO A 90 10.00 -14.50 -17.55
N PHE A 91 8.84 -13.87 -17.44
CA PHE A 91 7.53 -14.50 -17.52
C PHE A 91 6.70 -13.83 -18.59
N GLU A 92 5.69 -14.54 -19.07
CA GLU A 92 4.67 -14.00 -19.96
C GLU A 92 3.60 -13.29 -19.12
N GLU A 93 3.29 -12.05 -19.46
CA GLU A 93 2.27 -11.26 -18.76
C GLU A 93 0.87 -11.77 -19.13
N THR A 94 -0.02 -11.72 -18.16
CA THR A 94 -1.45 -11.91 -18.43
C THR A 94 -2.07 -10.64 -19.03
N ASP A 95 -3.21 -10.77 -19.71
CA ASP A 95 -3.94 -9.63 -20.28
C ASP A 95 -4.26 -8.56 -19.23
N ASP A 96 -4.65 -8.98 -18.03
CA ASP A 96 -4.93 -8.07 -16.91
C ASP A 96 -3.68 -7.33 -16.41
N GLN A 97 -2.53 -8.00 -16.41
CA GLN A 97 -1.25 -7.36 -16.07
C GLN A 97 -0.86 -6.32 -17.12
N LEU A 98 -0.97 -6.66 -18.40
CA LEU A 98 -0.71 -5.72 -19.50
C LEU A 98 -1.63 -4.50 -19.41
N GLN A 99 -2.92 -4.72 -19.21
CA GLN A 99 -3.88 -3.62 -19.04
C GLN A 99 -3.53 -2.73 -17.84
N ALA A 100 -3.16 -3.31 -16.70
CA ALA A 100 -2.79 -2.55 -15.51
C ALA A 100 -1.47 -1.76 -15.70
N ILE A 101 -0.52 -2.29 -16.47
CA ILE A 101 0.71 -1.60 -16.84
C ILE A 101 0.40 -0.40 -17.74
N GLU A 102 -0.38 -0.59 -18.80
CA GLU A 102 -0.77 0.46 -19.73
C GLU A 102 -1.56 1.58 -19.04
N ASP A 103 -2.52 1.20 -18.21
CA ASP A 103 -3.31 2.16 -17.41
C ASP A 103 -2.41 2.98 -16.48
N THR A 104 -1.43 2.34 -15.83
CA THR A 104 -0.47 3.01 -14.95
C THR A 104 0.40 4.01 -15.72
N LYS A 105 0.92 3.61 -16.88
CA LYS A 105 1.71 4.48 -17.75
C LYS A 105 0.87 5.66 -18.26
N HIS A 106 -0.35 5.40 -18.68
CA HIS A 106 -1.27 6.44 -19.13
C HIS A 106 -1.54 7.49 -18.03
N ASP A 107 -1.77 7.05 -16.79
CA ASP A 107 -1.92 7.96 -15.66
C ASP A 107 -0.66 8.78 -15.41
N MET A 108 0.53 8.18 -15.49
CA MET A 108 1.81 8.89 -15.33
C MET A 108 2.06 9.92 -16.44
N GLU A 109 1.59 9.68 -17.65
CA GLU A 109 1.71 10.57 -18.80
C GLU A 109 0.62 11.66 -18.83
N SER A 110 -0.29 11.64 -17.85
CA SER A 110 -1.33 12.65 -17.71
C SER A 110 -0.89 13.82 -16.80
N LYS A 111 -1.59 14.96 -16.90
CA LYS A 111 -1.38 16.10 -15.98
C LYS A 111 -1.93 15.85 -14.58
N LYS A 112 -2.78 14.85 -14.40
CA LYS A 112 -3.37 14.52 -13.10
C LYS A 112 -2.35 13.76 -12.26
N ILE A 113 -2.28 14.09 -10.97
CA ILE A 113 -1.50 13.28 -10.03
C ILE A 113 -2.12 11.89 -9.96
N MET A 114 -1.34 10.88 -10.32
CA MET A 114 -1.78 9.49 -10.28
C MET A 114 -2.10 9.06 -8.85
N ASP A 115 -3.25 8.43 -8.69
CA ASP A 115 -3.68 7.75 -7.46
C ASP A 115 -4.42 6.48 -7.87
N ARG A 116 -3.67 5.42 -8.14
CA ARG A 116 -4.17 4.18 -8.72
C ARG A 116 -4.05 3.02 -7.74
N LEU A 117 -5.17 2.33 -7.51
CA LEU A 117 -5.21 1.10 -6.73
C LEU A 117 -5.08 -0.10 -7.69
N ILE A 118 -4.05 -0.92 -7.50
CA ILE A 118 -3.87 -2.19 -8.21
C ILE A 118 -4.35 -3.33 -7.31
N CYS A 119 -5.44 -3.96 -7.70
CA CYS A 119 -6.03 -5.11 -7.01
C CYS A 119 -5.64 -6.41 -7.71
N GLY A 120 -5.36 -7.44 -6.93
CA GLY A 120 -5.04 -8.78 -7.43
C GLY A 120 -4.67 -9.70 -6.27
N ASP A 121 -4.80 -11.00 -6.47
CA ASP A 121 -4.45 -12.00 -5.47
C ASP A 121 -2.94 -12.07 -5.20
N VAL A 122 -2.55 -12.80 -4.16
CA VAL A 122 -1.15 -13.03 -3.81
C VAL A 122 -0.48 -13.83 -4.94
N GLY A 123 0.70 -13.37 -5.38
CA GLY A 123 1.47 -14.04 -6.43
C GLY A 123 1.15 -13.59 -7.86
N TYR A 124 0.15 -12.74 -8.08
CA TYR A 124 -0.26 -12.26 -9.41
C TYR A 124 0.57 -11.07 -9.96
N GLY A 125 1.82 -10.95 -9.56
CA GLY A 125 2.78 -10.03 -10.19
C GLY A 125 2.54 -8.53 -9.97
N LYS A 126 1.71 -8.12 -8.99
CA LYS A 126 1.47 -6.69 -8.69
C LYS A 126 2.74 -5.87 -8.50
N THR A 127 3.77 -6.48 -7.95
CA THR A 127 5.08 -5.84 -7.71
C THR A 127 5.76 -5.47 -9.02
N GLU A 128 5.64 -6.27 -10.08
CA GLU A 128 6.22 -5.96 -11.38
C GLU A 128 5.63 -4.68 -11.98
N ILE A 129 4.32 -4.46 -11.85
CA ILE A 129 3.65 -3.23 -12.29
C ILE A 129 4.27 -2.02 -11.58
N ALA A 130 4.47 -2.13 -10.26
CA ALA A 130 5.09 -1.07 -9.47
C ALA A 130 6.55 -0.82 -9.86
N ILE A 131 7.32 -1.87 -10.18
CA ILE A 131 8.72 -1.75 -10.61
C ILE A 131 8.81 -1.04 -11.97
N ARG A 132 7.93 -1.37 -12.93
CA ARG A 132 7.89 -0.70 -14.25
C ARG A 132 7.56 0.78 -14.11
N ALA A 133 6.59 1.13 -13.28
CA ALA A 133 6.27 2.52 -12.96
C ALA A 133 7.43 3.24 -12.28
N ALA A 134 8.09 2.59 -11.33
CA ALA A 134 9.26 3.13 -10.64
C ALA A 134 10.43 3.39 -11.59
N PHE A 135 10.71 2.45 -12.50
CA PHE A 135 11.77 2.61 -13.48
C PHE A 135 11.48 3.77 -14.44
N LYS A 136 10.24 3.90 -14.92
CA LYS A 136 9.80 5.04 -15.75
C LYS A 136 10.02 6.38 -15.02
N ALA A 137 9.70 6.44 -13.73
CA ALA A 137 9.91 7.65 -12.93
C ALA A 137 11.41 8.00 -12.76
N VAL A 138 12.24 6.99 -12.51
CA VAL A 138 13.70 7.18 -12.35
C VAL A 138 14.36 7.69 -13.63
N GLN A 139 13.93 7.21 -14.80
CA GLN A 139 14.45 7.68 -16.09
C GLN A 139 14.22 9.18 -16.34
N GLU A 140 13.15 9.73 -15.74
CA GLU A 140 12.84 11.17 -15.77
C GLU A 140 13.48 11.94 -14.58
N GLY A 141 14.44 11.31 -13.89
CA GLY A 141 15.16 11.92 -12.78
C GLY A 141 14.33 12.12 -11.51
N LYS A 142 13.25 11.35 -11.34
CA LYS A 142 12.41 11.38 -10.14
C LYS A 142 12.81 10.29 -9.16
N GLN A 143 12.79 10.62 -7.88
CA GLN A 143 12.97 9.64 -6.82
C GLN A 143 11.68 8.90 -6.53
N VAL A 144 11.79 7.62 -6.23
CA VAL A 144 10.66 6.74 -5.91
C VAL A 144 10.78 6.24 -4.47
N VAL A 145 9.67 6.24 -3.75
CA VAL A 145 9.57 5.62 -2.42
C VAL A 145 8.58 4.46 -2.48
N CYS A 146 9.04 3.27 -2.14
CA CYS A 146 8.21 2.08 -1.99
C CYS A 146 7.95 1.82 -0.50
N LEU A 147 6.77 2.25 -0.03
CA LEU A 147 6.37 2.07 1.36
C LEU A 147 5.75 0.68 1.57
N VAL A 148 6.21 -0.04 2.59
CA VAL A 148 5.74 -1.38 2.91
C VAL A 148 5.43 -1.56 4.41
N PRO A 149 4.45 -2.40 4.77
CA PRO A 149 3.95 -2.48 6.15
C PRO A 149 4.86 -3.24 7.11
N THR A 150 5.81 -4.03 6.63
CA THR A 150 6.67 -4.85 7.49
C THR A 150 8.12 -4.90 7.00
N THR A 151 9.05 -5.08 7.92
CA THR A 151 10.49 -5.20 7.64
C THR A 151 10.82 -6.37 6.71
N ILE A 152 10.09 -7.48 6.82
CA ILE A 152 10.28 -8.66 5.97
C ILE A 152 9.90 -8.32 4.53
N LEU A 153 8.76 -7.67 4.33
CA LEU A 153 8.33 -7.21 3.00
C LEU A 153 9.28 -6.15 2.44
N ALA A 154 9.79 -5.24 3.28
CA ALA A 154 10.78 -4.27 2.85
C ALA A 154 12.03 -4.96 2.26
N GLN A 155 12.55 -5.97 2.95
CA GLN A 155 13.69 -6.75 2.46
C GLN A 155 13.36 -7.53 1.18
N GLN A 156 12.17 -8.13 1.09
CA GLN A 156 11.74 -8.85 -0.11
C GLN A 156 11.62 -7.91 -1.31
N HIS A 157 10.94 -6.80 -1.16
CA HIS A 157 10.80 -5.81 -2.24
C HIS A 157 12.15 -5.22 -2.64
N TYR A 158 13.00 -4.86 -1.68
CA TYR A 158 14.35 -4.39 -1.96
C TYR A 158 15.12 -5.39 -2.84
N ASN A 159 15.13 -6.66 -2.46
CA ASN A 159 15.83 -7.70 -3.24
C ASN A 159 15.24 -7.84 -4.65
N THR A 160 13.90 -7.79 -4.78
CA THR A 160 13.22 -7.87 -6.08
C THR A 160 13.57 -6.67 -6.97
N PHE A 161 13.53 -5.45 -6.43
CA PHE A 161 13.92 -4.25 -7.16
C PHE A 161 15.38 -4.31 -7.61
N VAL A 162 16.29 -4.67 -6.70
CA VAL A 162 17.73 -4.81 -7.02
C VAL A 162 17.96 -5.85 -8.12
N GLN A 163 17.29 -7.01 -8.04
CA GLN A 163 17.44 -8.07 -9.02
C GLN A 163 16.90 -7.65 -10.40
N ARG A 164 15.73 -7.01 -10.43
CA ARG A 164 15.09 -6.58 -11.68
C ARG A 164 15.83 -5.44 -12.37
N LEU A 165 16.43 -4.54 -11.62
CA LEU A 165 17.10 -3.34 -12.13
C LEU A 165 18.62 -3.45 -12.18
N LYS A 166 19.19 -4.64 -11.97
CA LYS A 166 20.65 -4.86 -11.87
C LYS A 166 21.46 -4.45 -13.11
N GLU A 167 20.85 -4.50 -14.29
CA GLU A 167 21.51 -4.14 -15.57
C GLU A 167 21.39 -2.63 -15.88
N PHE A 168 20.71 -1.87 -15.03
CA PHE A 168 20.48 -0.44 -15.22
C PHE A 168 21.16 0.38 -14.11
N PRO A 169 21.61 1.60 -14.41
CA PRO A 169 22.33 2.46 -13.46
C PRO A 169 21.36 3.11 -12.45
N VAL A 170 20.59 2.29 -11.71
CA VAL A 170 19.61 2.73 -10.73
C VAL A 170 20.09 2.38 -9.33
N ARG A 171 20.21 3.37 -8.46
CA ARG A 171 20.60 3.15 -7.07
C ARG A 171 19.38 2.95 -6.18
N ILE A 172 19.27 1.76 -5.63
CA ILE A 172 18.20 1.34 -4.73
C ILE A 172 18.75 1.23 -3.31
N ASP A 173 18.06 1.77 -2.32
CA ASP A 173 18.44 1.62 -0.93
C ASP A 173 17.27 1.19 -0.07
N LEU A 174 17.58 0.63 1.12
CA LEU A 174 16.62 0.06 2.05
C LEU A 174 16.64 0.84 3.37
N LEU A 175 15.46 1.27 3.82
CA LEU A 175 15.28 1.92 5.11
C LEU A 175 14.39 1.06 6.00
N CYS A 176 14.97 0.28 6.90
CA CYS A 176 14.21 -0.56 7.81
C CYS A 176 14.95 -0.75 9.13
N ARG A 177 14.24 -1.27 10.14
CA ARG A 177 14.82 -1.49 11.50
C ARG A 177 15.94 -2.55 11.57
N PHE A 178 16.16 -3.34 10.52
CA PHE A 178 17.26 -4.30 10.47
C PHE A 178 18.59 -3.64 10.09
N ARG A 179 18.56 -2.40 9.61
CA ARG A 179 19.74 -1.58 9.37
C ARG A 179 20.16 -0.88 10.66
N SER A 180 21.45 -0.74 10.86
CA SER A 180 21.99 0.05 11.98
C SER A 180 21.60 1.52 11.88
N ALA A 181 21.61 2.25 13.00
CA ALA A 181 21.28 3.67 13.02
C ALA A 181 22.20 4.50 12.09
N ALA A 182 23.47 4.11 11.97
CA ALA A 182 24.43 4.78 11.08
C ALA A 182 24.06 4.57 9.60
N GLU A 183 23.70 3.34 9.20
CA GLU A 183 23.24 3.04 7.84
C GLU A 183 21.94 3.78 7.52
N GLN A 184 20.94 3.76 8.44
CA GLN A 184 19.70 4.48 8.25
C GLN A 184 19.94 5.98 8.03
N LYS A 185 20.80 6.60 8.86
CA LYS A 185 21.16 8.01 8.72
C LYS A 185 21.81 8.28 7.37
N LYS A 186 22.74 7.42 6.95
CA LYS A 186 23.40 7.54 5.64
C LYS A 186 22.38 7.43 4.49
N THR A 187 21.51 6.43 4.50
CA THR A 187 20.46 6.25 3.49
C THR A 187 19.56 7.50 3.40
N ILE A 188 19.16 8.07 4.55
CA ILE A 188 18.35 9.30 4.57
C ILE A 188 19.11 10.49 3.99
N GLU A 189 20.40 10.66 4.34
CA GLU A 189 21.22 11.74 3.82
C GLU A 189 21.44 11.60 2.32
N ASP A 190 21.75 10.39 1.83
CA ASP A 190 21.94 10.09 0.42
C ASP A 190 20.64 10.29 -0.37
N THR A 191 19.50 9.91 0.19
CA THR A 191 18.17 10.18 -0.43
C THR A 191 17.90 11.67 -0.53
N LYS A 192 18.19 12.45 0.52
CA LYS A 192 18.02 13.92 0.50
C LYS A 192 18.91 14.62 -0.54
N LYS A 193 20.08 14.04 -0.84
CA LYS A 193 21.01 14.57 -1.85
C LYS A 193 20.68 14.11 -3.27
N GLY A 194 19.64 13.29 -3.45
CA GLY A 194 19.28 12.75 -4.76
C GLY A 194 20.19 11.61 -5.23
N PHE A 195 20.97 10.99 -4.34
CA PHE A 195 21.86 9.87 -4.70
C PHE A 195 21.16 8.50 -4.67
N VAL A 196 19.96 8.43 -4.13
CA VAL A 196 19.14 7.23 -4.11
C VAL A 196 17.95 7.46 -5.03
N ASP A 197 17.81 6.62 -6.03
CA ASP A 197 16.73 6.71 -7.00
C ASP A 197 15.45 6.04 -6.47
N ILE A 198 15.61 4.89 -5.84
CA ILE A 198 14.49 4.13 -5.26
C ILE A 198 14.78 3.81 -3.79
N LEU A 199 13.93 4.29 -2.90
CA LEU A 199 13.99 3.97 -1.47
C LEU A 199 12.88 3.00 -1.12
N VAL A 200 13.22 1.84 -0.53
CA VAL A 200 12.26 0.85 -0.03
C VAL A 200 12.26 0.87 1.50
N GLY A 201 11.05 0.98 2.13
CA GLY A 201 10.96 1.03 3.59
C GLY A 201 9.56 1.05 4.17
#